data_aa2d7bce336d15bc86d08ceac93d7a4d
#
_entry.id   aa2d7bce336d15bc86d08ceac93d7a4d
#
_cell.length_a   1.000
_cell.length_b   1.000
_cell.length_c   1.000
_cell.angle_alpha   90.00
_cell.angle_beta   90.00
_cell.angle_gamma   90.00
#
_symmetry.space_group_name_H-M   'P 1'
#
loop_
_entity.id
_entity.type
_entity.pdbx_description
1 polymer ?
#
loop_
_entity_poly.entity_id
_entity_poly.type
_entity_poly.pdbx_seq_one_letter_code
_entity_poly.pdbx_strand_id
1 'polypeptide(L)'
;MRRTEIAPGVHLSWDPAQKFNRCRISIHFAFPARRETATAHALLPLLMERGYADCPDMTQMTKKLARLYGADLTVDARPLGANHNLCVSVTGIKDRFALEGEALTREYAALALGTAFHPYFVGGVFDPEAVAIEKQMLKKALEDEINEKRIYCQRQANRGFFGSSPAGIRQEGYLDEVDGLTPETLTEAYREMLRTASIELLVLGCGEAETEQVKQALLEELSHIGRAPLPLCENLAMPRQDAVRRVECFDTVQAKLCMLFTLGVPMRPDQMAAVRLAMALYGGSVTSRLFLNVRERDHLCYYCSSSFQSFTGSMAVNSGVEHADAARAEKAILKELDDLRSGPITAEELEDCRRSLLSGMAGIEDTLGGIETWYYMEVLRGGPVQTPDDARAALQAVTEEDVRTVLRQLTLSVSYLLTREEESAHA
;
A
#
# COMPACT_ATOMS: atom_id res chain seq x y z
N MET A 1 3.53 8.83 19.40
CA MET A 1 3.61 9.71 18.20
C MET A 1 2.91 11.03 18.47
N ARG A 2 3.56 12.16 18.20
CA ARG A 2 2.96 13.51 18.25
C ARG A 2 2.74 13.99 16.83
N ARG A 3 1.54 14.51 16.52
CA ARG A 3 1.21 15.03 15.18
C ARG A 3 0.70 16.46 15.29
N THR A 4 1.22 17.36 14.44
CA THR A 4 0.84 18.77 14.38
C THR A 4 0.78 19.25 12.93
N GLU A 5 -0.19 20.10 12.60
CA GLU A 5 -0.17 20.84 11.34
C GLU A 5 0.86 21.98 11.45
N ILE A 6 1.77 22.06 10.48
CA ILE A 6 2.88 23.02 10.45
C ILE A 6 2.75 24.07 9.34
N ALA A 7 1.91 23.77 8.33
CA ALA A 7 1.46 24.67 7.29
C ALA A 7 0.17 24.11 6.67
N PRO A 8 -0.61 24.87 5.90
CA PRO A 8 -1.83 24.37 5.26
C PRO A 8 -1.60 23.09 4.47
N GLY A 9 -2.26 21.98 4.89
CA GLY A 9 -2.11 20.66 4.30
C GLY A 9 -0.73 20.03 4.49
N VAL A 10 0.06 20.50 5.46
CA VAL A 10 1.38 19.95 5.82
C VAL A 10 1.40 19.60 7.31
N HIS A 11 1.67 18.37 7.63
CA HIS A 11 1.73 17.89 8.99
C HIS A 11 3.11 17.34 9.33
N LEU A 12 3.49 17.44 10.58
CA LEU A 12 4.64 16.77 11.18
C LEU A 12 4.15 15.72 12.16
N SER A 13 4.56 14.48 11.95
CA SER A 13 4.44 13.37 12.89
C SER A 13 5.81 13.00 13.43
N TRP A 14 5.98 13.04 14.74
CA TRP A 14 7.25 12.80 15.40
C TRP A 14 7.16 11.84 16.56
N ASP A 15 8.18 10.97 16.64
CA ASP A 15 8.40 10.07 17.77
C ASP A 15 9.91 9.91 18.02
N PRO A 16 10.42 10.15 19.24
CA PRO A 16 11.85 10.00 19.55
C PRO A 16 12.34 8.56 19.42
N ALA A 17 11.46 7.57 19.44
CA ALA A 17 11.71 6.14 19.20
C ALA A 17 13.06 5.70 19.82
N GLN A 18 13.22 5.96 21.13
CA GLN A 18 14.53 5.89 21.83
C GLN A 18 15.15 4.49 21.81
N LYS A 19 14.34 3.45 21.69
CA LYS A 19 14.82 2.05 21.66
C LYS A 19 15.66 1.71 20.43
N PHE A 20 15.58 2.50 19.34
CA PHE A 20 16.30 2.22 18.10
C PHE A 20 17.64 2.95 18.06
N ASN A 21 18.62 2.31 17.43
CA ASN A 21 19.92 2.89 17.10
C ASN A 21 19.93 3.63 15.76
N ARG A 22 18.83 3.57 15.03
CA ARG A 22 18.62 4.25 13.75
C ARG A 22 17.54 5.31 13.89
N CYS A 23 17.55 6.26 12.97
CA CYS A 23 16.47 7.23 12.76
C CYS A 23 15.95 7.11 11.32
N ARG A 24 14.74 7.62 11.11
CA ARG A 24 14.08 7.61 9.80
C ARG A 24 13.36 8.95 9.60
N ILE A 25 13.56 9.53 8.42
CA ILE A 25 12.89 10.74 7.96
C ILE A 25 12.15 10.36 6.68
N SER A 26 10.84 10.57 6.66
CA SER A 26 9.99 10.24 5.51
C SER A 26 9.09 11.42 5.17
N ILE A 27 8.95 11.70 3.88
CA ILE A 27 8.09 12.73 3.34
C ILE A 27 7.07 12.03 2.45
N HIS A 28 5.81 12.01 2.89
CA HIS A 28 4.70 11.45 2.14
C HIS A 28 3.94 12.56 1.41
N PHE A 29 3.67 12.34 0.14
CA PHE A 29 2.85 13.17 -0.71
C PHE A 29 1.59 12.39 -1.07
N ALA A 30 0.48 12.68 -0.40
CA ALA A 30 -0.80 12.05 -0.70
C ALA A 30 -1.66 12.98 -1.57
N PHE A 31 -2.24 12.45 -2.63
CA PHE A 31 -3.02 13.21 -3.60
C PHE A 31 -4.13 12.35 -4.22
N PRO A 32 -5.25 12.95 -4.69
CA PRO A 32 -6.30 12.23 -5.36
C PRO A 32 -5.79 11.51 -6.60
N ALA A 33 -6.15 10.23 -6.76
CA ALA A 33 -5.82 9.46 -7.95
C ALA A 33 -6.58 10.03 -9.15
N ARG A 34 -5.87 10.34 -10.25
CA ARG A 34 -6.43 10.85 -11.50
C ARG A 34 -5.92 10.02 -12.67
N ARG A 35 -6.84 9.65 -13.55
CA ARG A 35 -6.50 8.80 -14.71
C ARG A 35 -5.46 9.45 -15.62
N GLU A 36 -5.59 10.76 -15.82
CA GLU A 36 -4.79 11.56 -16.76
C GLU A 36 -3.32 11.69 -16.31
N THR A 37 -3.04 11.57 -15.03
CA THR A 37 -1.68 11.73 -14.48
C THR A 37 -1.12 10.43 -13.93
N ALA A 38 -1.89 9.35 -13.91
CA ALA A 38 -1.51 8.09 -13.26
C ALA A 38 -0.20 7.52 -13.82
N THR A 39 -0.03 7.48 -15.14
CA THR A 39 1.18 6.94 -15.78
C THR A 39 2.39 7.85 -15.59
N ALA A 40 2.21 9.17 -15.56
CA ALA A 40 3.28 10.10 -15.20
C ALA A 40 3.70 9.89 -13.73
N HIS A 41 2.74 9.82 -12.80
CA HIS A 41 3.04 9.57 -11.38
C HIS A 41 3.70 8.22 -11.12
N ALA A 42 3.42 7.19 -11.94
CA ALA A 42 4.08 5.89 -11.82
C ALA A 42 5.60 5.96 -12.13
N LEU A 43 6.01 6.90 -12.99
CA LEU A 43 7.41 7.07 -13.37
C LEU A 43 8.20 7.95 -12.39
N LEU A 44 7.53 8.85 -11.66
CA LEU A 44 8.21 9.80 -10.77
C LEU A 44 9.12 9.13 -9.73
N PRO A 45 8.71 8.09 -8.98
CA PRO A 45 9.57 7.44 -8.00
C PRO A 45 10.87 6.94 -8.63
N LEU A 46 10.80 6.32 -9.82
CA LEU A 46 11.95 5.77 -10.52
C LEU A 46 12.94 6.87 -10.92
N LEU A 47 12.44 8.00 -11.41
CA LEU A 47 13.28 9.16 -11.76
C LEU A 47 13.91 9.83 -10.55
N MET A 48 13.15 9.97 -9.45
CA MET A 48 13.62 10.62 -8.22
C MET A 48 14.68 9.77 -7.50
N GLU A 49 14.57 8.44 -7.56
CA GLU A 49 15.54 7.54 -6.91
C GLU A 49 16.89 7.51 -7.64
N ARG A 50 16.93 7.83 -8.94
CA ARG A 50 18.19 7.85 -9.71
C ARG A 50 19.19 8.88 -9.24
N GLY A 51 18.69 10.01 -8.74
CA GLY A 51 19.56 11.08 -8.28
C GLY A 51 18.82 12.41 -8.11
N TYR A 52 19.50 13.36 -7.51
CA TYR A 52 19.02 14.72 -7.30
C TYR A 52 20.14 15.73 -7.62
N ALA A 53 19.88 17.03 -7.50
CA ALA A 53 20.78 18.09 -7.98
C ALA A 53 22.25 17.92 -7.52
N ASP A 54 22.48 17.57 -6.23
CA ASP A 54 23.85 17.38 -5.70
C ASP A 54 24.45 16.00 -6.00
N CYS A 55 23.64 15.04 -6.38
CA CYS A 55 24.01 13.67 -6.73
C CYS A 55 23.25 13.23 -7.97
N PRO A 56 23.66 13.70 -9.17
CA PRO A 56 22.87 13.58 -10.39
C PRO A 56 22.78 12.16 -10.98
N ASP A 57 23.56 11.23 -10.47
CA ASP A 57 23.54 9.83 -10.93
C ASP A 57 23.65 8.82 -9.79
N MET A 58 23.26 7.57 -10.09
CA MET A 58 23.24 6.47 -9.14
C MET A 58 24.62 6.17 -8.52
N THR A 59 25.72 6.44 -9.25
CA THR A 59 27.08 6.20 -8.74
C THR A 59 27.42 7.19 -7.63
N GLN A 60 27.09 8.46 -7.82
CA GLN A 60 27.28 9.50 -6.82
C GLN A 60 26.34 9.29 -5.63
N MET A 61 25.08 8.91 -5.88
CA MET A 61 24.13 8.55 -4.85
C MET A 61 24.63 7.39 -3.99
N THR A 62 25.07 6.29 -4.59
CA THR A 62 25.62 5.13 -3.89
C THR A 62 26.83 5.52 -3.03
N LYS A 63 27.75 6.35 -3.56
CA LYS A 63 28.91 6.86 -2.80
C LYS A 63 28.47 7.74 -1.62
N LYS A 64 27.46 8.59 -1.79
CA LYS A 64 26.90 9.42 -0.71
C LYS A 64 26.29 8.55 0.39
N LEU A 65 25.45 7.59 0.03
CA LEU A 65 24.83 6.66 0.98
C LEU A 65 25.89 5.85 1.75
N ALA A 66 26.95 5.39 1.08
CA ALA A 66 28.06 4.69 1.73
C ALA A 66 28.80 5.58 2.74
N ARG A 67 29.05 6.84 2.41
CA ARG A 67 29.66 7.83 3.34
C ARG A 67 28.75 8.15 4.53
N LEU A 68 27.44 8.03 4.35
CA LEU A 68 26.44 8.18 5.40
C LEU A 68 26.20 6.86 6.16
N TYR A 69 27.26 6.07 6.34
CA TYR A 69 27.25 4.80 7.09
C TYR A 69 26.28 3.76 6.53
N GLY A 70 26.09 3.71 5.22
CA GLY A 70 25.16 2.82 4.58
C GLY A 70 23.70 3.22 4.89
N ALA A 71 23.41 4.50 4.82
CA ALA A 71 22.02 4.97 4.88
C ALA A 71 21.23 4.39 3.72
N ASP A 72 19.96 4.15 3.97
CA ASP A 72 19.00 3.65 3.00
C ASP A 72 18.12 4.80 2.52
N LEU A 73 18.04 5.01 1.21
CA LEU A 73 17.10 5.92 0.55
C LEU A 73 16.10 5.10 -0.24
N THR A 74 14.83 5.35 -0.05
CA THR A 74 13.75 4.69 -0.81
C THR A 74 12.78 5.73 -1.32
N VAL A 75 12.40 5.61 -2.59
CA VAL A 75 11.29 6.37 -3.18
C VAL A 75 10.27 5.38 -3.68
N ASP A 76 9.10 5.35 -3.05
CA ASP A 76 8.04 4.42 -3.42
C ASP A 76 6.70 5.13 -3.62
N ALA A 77 5.80 4.48 -4.35
CA ALA A 77 4.44 4.95 -4.51
C ALA A 77 3.45 3.82 -4.21
N ARG A 78 2.30 4.17 -3.59
CA ARG A 78 1.27 3.21 -3.17
C ARG A 78 -0.12 3.74 -3.42
N PRO A 79 -1.08 2.88 -3.80
CA PRO A 79 -2.48 3.26 -3.84
C PRO A 79 -3.04 3.32 -2.41
N LEU A 80 -3.89 4.31 -2.16
CA LEU A 80 -4.62 4.55 -0.91
C LEU A 80 -6.11 4.74 -1.21
N GLY A 81 -6.80 3.69 -1.62
CA GLY A 81 -8.19 3.77 -2.08
C GLY A 81 -8.30 4.64 -3.34
N ALA A 82 -9.01 5.76 -3.25
CA ALA A 82 -9.14 6.73 -4.33
C ALA A 82 -8.01 7.79 -4.37
N ASN A 83 -6.97 7.61 -3.58
CA ASN A 83 -5.80 8.46 -3.55
C ASN A 83 -4.54 7.64 -3.89
N HIS A 84 -3.49 8.34 -4.28
CA HIS A 84 -2.13 7.79 -4.39
C HIS A 84 -1.24 8.48 -3.36
N ASN A 85 -0.17 7.79 -2.96
CA ASN A 85 0.87 8.33 -2.11
C ASN A 85 2.24 8.07 -2.73
N LEU A 86 3.06 9.11 -2.83
CA LEU A 86 4.49 9.00 -3.11
C LEU A 86 5.23 9.27 -1.80
N CYS A 87 6.23 8.46 -1.48
CA CYS A 87 7.02 8.58 -0.27
C CYS A 87 8.51 8.63 -0.62
N VAL A 88 9.19 9.62 -0.08
CA VAL A 88 10.67 9.69 -0.03
C VAL A 88 11.09 9.44 1.40
N SER A 89 11.91 8.44 1.65
CA SER A 89 12.37 8.12 3.01
C SER A 89 13.86 7.83 3.07
N VAL A 90 14.49 8.31 4.13
CA VAL A 90 15.89 8.03 4.45
C VAL A 90 15.98 7.42 5.84
N THR A 91 16.71 6.30 5.96
CA THR A 91 16.94 5.62 7.23
C THR A 91 18.44 5.43 7.46
N GLY A 92 18.95 5.87 8.59
CA GLY A 92 20.37 5.73 8.93
C GLY A 92 20.60 5.60 10.43
N ILE A 93 21.87 5.49 10.85
CA ILE A 93 22.24 5.45 12.27
C ILE A 93 22.06 6.84 12.91
N LYS A 94 21.81 6.88 14.23
CA LYS A 94 21.70 8.15 14.96
C LYS A 94 23.06 8.85 15.07
N ASP A 95 23.07 10.18 15.16
CA ASP A 95 24.25 11.05 15.26
C ASP A 95 25.25 10.58 16.34
N ARG A 96 24.75 10.09 17.47
CA ARG A 96 25.61 9.58 18.58
C ARG A 96 26.48 8.37 18.20
N PHE A 97 26.23 7.74 17.06
CA PHE A 97 27.02 6.62 16.53
C PHE A 97 27.95 7.04 15.38
N ALA A 98 27.95 8.32 15.00
CA ALA A 98 28.88 8.85 14.03
C ALA A 98 30.31 8.78 14.58
N LEU A 99 31.26 8.33 13.76
CA LEU A 99 32.65 8.11 14.20
C LEU A 99 33.44 9.42 14.36
N GLU A 100 33.11 10.42 13.56
CA GLU A 100 33.80 11.73 13.53
C GLU A 100 32.90 12.86 14.07
N GLY A 101 31.77 12.53 14.66
CA GLY A 101 30.82 13.48 15.24
C GLY A 101 29.98 14.24 14.21
N GLU A 102 29.74 13.63 13.05
CA GLU A 102 28.93 14.21 11.98
C GLU A 102 27.47 14.35 12.43
N ALA A 103 26.81 15.41 11.98
CA ALA A 103 25.38 15.63 12.19
C ALA A 103 24.56 14.82 11.13
N LEU A 104 24.52 13.50 11.30
CA LEU A 104 23.92 12.59 10.31
C LEU A 104 22.44 12.86 10.07
N THR A 105 21.67 13.22 11.10
CA THR A 105 20.25 13.57 10.95
C THR A 105 20.06 14.74 9.99
N ARG A 106 20.95 15.73 10.03
CA ARG A 106 20.94 16.86 9.08
C ARG A 106 21.24 16.40 7.66
N GLU A 107 22.21 15.52 7.49
CA GLU A 107 22.56 14.95 6.18
C GLU A 107 21.42 14.09 5.61
N TYR A 108 20.73 13.32 6.46
CA TYR A 108 19.55 12.54 6.04
C TYR A 108 18.39 13.44 5.64
N ALA A 109 18.16 14.53 6.39
CA ALA A 109 17.15 15.52 6.02
C ALA A 109 17.49 16.20 4.68
N ALA A 110 18.74 16.61 4.49
CA ALA A 110 19.19 17.19 3.22
C ALA A 110 19.04 16.20 2.05
N LEU A 111 19.33 14.92 2.27
CA LEU A 111 19.14 13.88 1.27
C LEU A 111 17.66 13.67 0.94
N ALA A 112 16.79 13.55 1.95
CA ALA A 112 15.34 13.35 1.74
C ALA A 112 14.71 14.57 1.04
N LEU A 113 15.03 15.79 1.50
CA LEU A 113 14.54 17.02 0.90
C LEU A 113 15.11 17.24 -0.51
N GLY A 114 16.40 17.00 -0.70
CA GLY A 114 17.04 17.09 -2.02
C GLY A 114 16.38 16.15 -3.03
N THR A 115 16.16 14.88 -2.65
CA THR A 115 15.47 13.91 -3.50
C THR A 115 14.02 14.31 -3.78
N ALA A 116 13.32 14.85 -2.77
CA ALA A 116 11.91 15.21 -2.89
C ALA A 116 11.68 16.51 -3.67
N PHE A 117 12.52 17.55 -3.48
CA PHE A 117 12.29 18.91 -3.99
C PHE A 117 13.27 19.38 -5.07
N HIS A 118 14.42 18.72 -5.21
CA HIS A 118 15.46 19.08 -6.16
C HIS A 118 15.91 17.88 -7.02
N PRO A 119 14.97 17.16 -7.70
CA PRO A 119 15.37 16.08 -8.59
C PRO A 119 16.32 16.61 -9.67
N TYR A 120 17.15 15.74 -10.25
CA TYR A 120 18.10 16.15 -11.26
C TYR A 120 17.39 16.58 -12.55
N PHE A 121 17.51 17.86 -12.88
CA PHE A 121 16.94 18.47 -14.09
C PHE A 121 18.03 18.89 -15.08
N VAL A 122 17.75 18.71 -16.35
CA VAL A 122 18.53 19.22 -17.48
C VAL A 122 17.65 20.21 -18.25
N GLY A 123 18.08 21.45 -18.35
CA GLY A 123 17.29 22.48 -19.02
C GLY A 123 15.95 22.81 -18.35
N GLY A 124 15.83 22.51 -17.05
CA GLY A 124 14.61 22.79 -16.24
C GLY A 124 13.53 21.71 -16.31
N VAL A 125 13.80 20.55 -16.93
CA VAL A 125 12.96 19.36 -16.96
C VAL A 125 13.73 18.13 -16.50
N PHE A 126 13.06 17.03 -16.18
CA PHE A 126 13.75 15.76 -15.89
C PHE A 126 14.74 15.41 -17.02
N ASP A 127 15.88 14.84 -16.63
CA ASP A 127 16.91 14.44 -17.61
C ASP A 127 16.32 13.52 -18.69
N PRO A 128 16.38 13.93 -19.98
CA PRO A 128 15.81 13.15 -21.08
C PRO A 128 16.39 11.73 -21.21
N GLU A 129 17.66 11.53 -20.86
CA GLU A 129 18.30 10.22 -20.90
C GLU A 129 17.74 9.33 -19.79
N ALA A 130 17.62 9.84 -18.56
CA ALA A 130 16.99 9.13 -17.46
C ALA A 130 15.53 8.77 -17.77
N VAL A 131 14.76 9.72 -18.32
CA VAL A 131 13.38 9.48 -18.74
C VAL A 131 13.30 8.37 -19.78
N ALA A 132 14.17 8.35 -20.78
CA ALA A 132 14.16 7.30 -21.81
C ALA A 132 14.42 5.91 -21.21
N ILE A 133 15.36 5.80 -20.27
CA ILE A 133 15.68 4.54 -19.58
C ILE A 133 14.49 4.06 -18.74
N GLU A 134 13.96 4.93 -17.89
CA GLU A 134 12.89 4.53 -16.95
C GLU A 134 11.56 4.25 -17.68
N LYS A 135 11.28 4.92 -18.81
CA LYS A 135 10.16 4.55 -19.68
C LYS A 135 10.28 3.12 -20.20
N GLN A 136 11.46 2.70 -20.63
CA GLN A 136 11.69 1.33 -21.10
C GLN A 136 11.51 0.32 -19.97
N MET A 137 12.00 0.64 -18.77
CA MET A 137 11.84 -0.23 -17.61
C MET A 137 10.37 -0.35 -17.19
N LEU A 138 9.63 0.76 -17.14
CA LEU A 138 8.20 0.75 -16.84
C LEU A 138 7.41 -0.02 -17.87
N LYS A 139 7.68 0.22 -19.18
CA LYS A 139 7.03 -0.50 -20.28
C LYS A 139 7.21 -1.99 -20.14
N LYS A 140 8.46 -2.44 -19.95
CA LYS A 140 8.77 -3.85 -19.75
C LYS A 140 8.05 -4.42 -18.50
N ALA A 141 8.04 -3.71 -17.39
CA ALA A 141 7.36 -4.16 -16.17
C ALA A 141 5.85 -4.33 -16.40
N LEU A 142 5.22 -3.44 -17.16
CA LEU A 142 3.80 -3.53 -17.51
C LEU A 142 3.51 -4.65 -18.53
N GLU A 143 4.39 -4.89 -19.50
CA GLU A 143 4.29 -6.01 -20.44
C GLU A 143 4.48 -7.36 -19.75
N ASP A 144 5.44 -7.44 -18.82
CA ASP A 144 5.75 -8.66 -18.06
C ASP A 144 4.71 -9.00 -16.97
N GLU A 145 3.77 -8.11 -16.70
CA GLU A 145 2.73 -8.30 -15.67
C GLU A 145 1.97 -9.62 -15.84
N ILE A 146 1.70 -10.00 -17.09
CA ILE A 146 0.97 -11.23 -17.40
C ILE A 146 1.74 -12.49 -16.99
N ASN A 147 3.05 -12.41 -16.80
CA ASN A 147 3.88 -13.54 -16.38
C ASN A 147 3.61 -13.92 -14.92
N GLU A 148 3.23 -12.95 -14.08
CA GLU A 148 2.80 -13.16 -12.70
C GLU A 148 1.29 -13.44 -12.62
N LYS A 149 0.86 -14.65 -13.01
CA LYS A 149 -0.55 -15.03 -13.17
C LYS A 149 -1.44 -14.70 -11.97
N ARG A 150 -0.91 -14.76 -10.75
CA ARG A 150 -1.65 -14.40 -9.53
C ARG A 150 -1.95 -12.90 -9.48
N ILE A 151 -0.94 -12.08 -9.74
CA ILE A 151 -1.05 -10.62 -9.76
C ILE A 151 -1.96 -10.20 -10.91
N TYR A 152 -1.75 -10.75 -12.09
CA TYR A 152 -2.60 -10.49 -13.26
C TYR A 152 -4.07 -10.80 -12.97
N CYS A 153 -4.37 -11.99 -12.45
CA CYS A 153 -5.73 -12.39 -12.08
C CYS A 153 -6.38 -11.39 -11.11
N GLN A 154 -5.65 -10.99 -10.06
CA GLN A 154 -6.14 -10.00 -9.09
C GLN A 154 -6.39 -8.64 -9.72
N ARG A 155 -5.52 -8.18 -10.64
CA ARG A 155 -5.68 -6.91 -11.36
C ARG A 155 -6.89 -6.92 -12.27
N GLN A 156 -7.12 -8.00 -13.00
CA GLN A 156 -8.31 -8.15 -13.84
C GLN A 156 -9.60 -8.18 -13.01
N ALA A 157 -9.57 -8.86 -11.87
CA ALA A 157 -10.68 -8.83 -10.91
C ALA A 157 -10.93 -7.40 -10.39
N ASN A 158 -9.88 -6.68 -9.97
CA ASN A 158 -9.96 -5.27 -9.52
C ASN A 158 -10.53 -4.37 -10.62
N ARG A 159 -10.11 -4.55 -11.86
CA ARG A 159 -10.65 -3.80 -13.01
C ARG A 159 -12.16 -4.00 -13.17
N GLY A 160 -12.63 -5.23 -12.97
CA GLY A 160 -14.07 -5.54 -12.99
C GLY A 160 -14.81 -4.98 -11.78
N PHE A 161 -14.15 -4.93 -10.62
CA PHE A 161 -14.74 -4.50 -9.36
C PHE A 161 -14.85 -2.98 -9.25
N PHE A 162 -13.77 -2.26 -9.53
CA PHE A 162 -13.72 -0.80 -9.38
C PHE A 162 -14.28 -0.05 -10.60
N GLY A 163 -14.25 -0.66 -11.80
CA GLY A 163 -14.73 -0.03 -13.02
C GLY A 163 -14.06 1.34 -13.25
N SER A 164 -14.87 2.40 -13.33
CA SER A 164 -14.42 3.78 -13.49
C SER A 164 -14.19 4.52 -12.16
N SER A 165 -14.34 3.85 -11.01
CA SER A 165 -14.06 4.45 -9.71
C SER A 165 -12.59 4.92 -9.62
N PRO A 166 -12.30 6.06 -8.96
CA PRO A 166 -10.93 6.49 -8.72
C PRO A 166 -10.05 5.44 -8.01
N ALA A 167 -10.65 4.57 -7.18
CA ALA A 167 -9.93 3.46 -6.53
C ALA A 167 -9.47 2.36 -7.50
N GLY A 168 -9.96 2.35 -8.74
CA GLY A 168 -9.52 1.47 -9.81
C GLY A 168 -8.41 2.05 -10.68
N ILE A 169 -8.01 3.31 -10.44
CA ILE A 169 -6.91 3.93 -11.18
C ILE A 169 -5.59 3.26 -10.76
N ARG A 170 -4.88 2.77 -11.75
CA ARG A 170 -3.64 2.01 -11.52
C ARG A 170 -2.51 2.95 -11.12
N GLN A 171 -1.90 2.67 -9.99
CA GLN A 171 -0.72 3.39 -9.52
C GLN A 171 0.51 3.09 -10.39
N GLU A 172 0.57 1.90 -11.00
CA GLU A 172 1.63 1.51 -11.94
C GLU A 172 1.47 2.14 -13.33
N GLY A 173 0.39 2.87 -13.57
CA GLY A 173 0.11 3.48 -14.88
C GLY A 173 -0.42 2.49 -15.92
N TYR A 174 -0.35 2.89 -17.17
CA TYR A 174 -0.96 2.21 -18.32
C TYR A 174 0.03 2.10 -19.48
N LEU A 175 0.16 0.89 -20.02
CA LEU A 175 1.14 0.55 -21.05
C LEU A 175 1.04 1.43 -22.31
N ASP A 176 -0.18 1.68 -22.77
CA ASP A 176 -0.51 2.47 -23.95
C ASP A 176 -0.17 3.97 -23.82
N GLU A 177 0.10 4.45 -22.61
CA GLU A 177 0.43 5.85 -22.34
C GLU A 177 1.94 6.09 -22.15
N VAL A 178 2.72 5.04 -21.86
CA VAL A 178 4.16 5.19 -21.53
C VAL A 178 4.92 5.89 -22.66
N ASP A 179 4.64 5.53 -23.91
CA ASP A 179 5.34 6.10 -25.07
C ASP A 179 5.07 7.62 -25.23
N GLY A 180 3.90 8.10 -24.77
CA GLY A 180 3.51 9.51 -24.79
C GLY A 180 4.13 10.40 -23.71
N LEU A 181 4.78 9.83 -22.68
CA LEU A 181 5.43 10.60 -21.62
C LEU A 181 6.68 11.32 -22.17
N THR A 182 6.83 12.59 -21.81
CA THR A 182 8.00 13.41 -22.13
C THR A 182 8.61 14.01 -20.86
N PRO A 183 9.88 14.46 -20.89
CA PRO A 183 10.48 15.17 -19.76
C PRO A 183 9.62 16.34 -19.25
N GLU A 184 8.98 17.08 -20.18
CA GLU A 184 8.13 18.23 -19.85
C GLU A 184 6.86 17.80 -19.12
N THR A 185 6.14 16.78 -19.64
CA THR A 185 4.89 16.29 -19.01
C THR A 185 5.15 15.68 -17.66
N LEU A 186 6.26 14.97 -17.48
CA LEU A 186 6.68 14.42 -16.19
C LEU A 186 7.06 15.52 -15.20
N THR A 187 7.74 16.56 -15.64
CA THR A 187 8.11 17.70 -14.82
C THR A 187 6.86 18.48 -14.37
N GLU A 188 5.88 18.63 -15.25
CA GLU A 188 4.60 19.27 -14.90
C GLU A 188 3.83 18.44 -13.88
N ALA A 189 3.71 17.12 -14.09
CA ALA A 189 3.05 16.22 -13.11
C ALA A 189 3.75 16.25 -11.74
N TYR A 190 5.07 16.28 -11.70
CA TYR A 190 5.86 16.43 -10.48
C TYR A 190 5.57 17.77 -9.79
N ARG A 191 5.59 18.89 -10.52
CA ARG A 191 5.30 20.22 -9.97
C ARG A 191 3.86 20.34 -9.47
N GLU A 192 2.91 19.75 -10.19
CA GLU A 192 1.52 19.70 -9.76
C GLU A 192 1.37 18.89 -8.46
N MET A 193 2.03 17.73 -8.36
CA MET A 193 2.07 16.94 -7.13
C MET A 193 2.60 17.77 -5.96
N LEU A 194 3.74 18.44 -6.10
CA LEU A 194 4.29 19.29 -5.03
C LEU A 194 3.32 20.42 -4.63
N ARG A 195 2.61 20.99 -5.59
CA ARG A 195 1.68 22.09 -5.35
C ARG A 195 0.41 21.64 -4.64
N THR A 196 -0.09 20.43 -4.95
CA THR A 196 -1.46 20.01 -4.59
C THR A 196 -1.52 18.89 -3.54
N ALA A 197 -0.45 18.13 -3.34
CA ALA A 197 -0.46 17.01 -2.40
C ALA A 197 -0.64 17.47 -0.95
N SER A 198 -1.33 16.68 -0.15
CA SER A 198 -1.22 16.71 1.31
C SER A 198 0.12 16.11 1.71
N ILE A 199 0.88 16.79 2.57
CA ILE A 199 2.24 16.36 2.95
C ILE A 199 2.22 15.93 4.42
N GLU A 200 2.78 14.75 4.68
CA GLU A 200 3.09 14.27 6.02
C GLU A 200 4.60 14.05 6.14
N LEU A 201 5.27 14.88 6.97
CA LEU A 201 6.65 14.66 7.38
C LEU A 201 6.65 13.75 8.60
N LEU A 202 7.22 12.55 8.48
CA LEU A 202 7.43 11.67 9.62
C LEU A 202 8.91 11.67 10.02
N VAL A 203 9.18 11.95 11.31
CA VAL A 203 10.53 11.96 11.87
C VAL A 203 10.57 10.99 13.06
N LEU A 204 11.26 9.88 12.89
CA LEU A 204 11.33 8.81 13.87
C LEU A 204 12.76 8.61 14.35
N GLY A 205 12.94 8.54 15.67
CA GLY A 205 14.24 8.26 16.26
C GLY A 205 15.14 9.48 16.45
N CYS A 206 14.73 10.67 16.03
CA CYS A 206 15.45 11.92 16.22
C CYS A 206 15.00 12.62 17.52
N GLY A 207 15.87 13.45 18.09
CA GLY A 207 15.54 14.34 19.20
C GLY A 207 14.64 15.50 18.75
N GLU A 208 14.17 16.28 19.72
CA GLU A 208 13.26 17.41 19.45
C GLU A 208 13.96 18.53 18.67
N ALA A 209 15.23 18.82 19.00
CA ALA A 209 16.01 19.86 18.33
C ALA A 209 16.30 19.52 16.86
N GLU A 210 16.69 18.27 16.58
CA GLU A 210 16.93 17.78 15.23
C GLU A 210 15.62 17.76 14.43
N THR A 211 14.51 17.33 15.06
CA THR A 211 13.19 17.33 14.41
C THR A 211 12.74 18.73 14.04
N GLU A 212 12.98 19.72 14.91
CA GLU A 212 12.67 21.12 14.61
C GLU A 212 13.51 21.63 13.42
N GLN A 213 14.79 21.25 13.31
CA GLN A 213 15.63 21.60 12.16
C GLN A 213 15.10 20.98 10.86
N VAL A 214 14.69 19.71 10.87
CA VAL A 214 14.10 19.05 9.71
C VAL A 214 12.79 19.73 9.29
N LYS A 215 11.95 20.09 10.26
CA LYS A 215 10.71 20.84 10.02
C LYS A 215 11.00 22.21 9.36
N GLN A 216 11.96 22.97 9.88
CA GLN A 216 12.28 24.27 9.31
C GLN A 216 12.84 24.16 7.90
N ALA A 217 13.69 23.16 7.62
CA ALA A 217 14.18 22.90 6.28
C ALA A 217 13.05 22.55 5.30
N LEU A 218 12.07 21.72 5.70
CA LEU A 218 10.89 21.46 4.87
C LEU A 218 10.07 22.72 4.60
N LEU A 219 9.84 23.55 5.63
CA LEU A 219 9.07 24.80 5.47
C LEU A 219 9.77 25.79 4.54
N GLU A 220 11.10 25.83 4.56
CA GLU A 220 11.89 26.63 3.62
C GLU A 220 11.68 26.17 2.17
N GLU A 221 11.78 24.87 1.90
CA GLU A 221 11.46 24.30 0.56
C GLU A 221 10.06 24.67 0.09
N LEU A 222 9.07 24.51 0.97
CA LEU A 222 7.68 24.79 0.67
C LEU A 222 7.39 26.28 0.45
N SER A 223 8.20 27.17 1.01
CA SER A 223 8.03 28.63 0.85
C SER A 223 8.21 29.10 -0.58
N HIS A 224 8.95 28.34 -1.40
CA HIS A 224 9.21 28.61 -2.80
C HIS A 224 8.15 27.99 -3.75
N ILE A 225 7.20 27.25 -3.18
CA ILE A 225 6.15 26.57 -3.95
C ILE A 225 4.80 27.23 -3.65
N GLY A 226 4.13 27.71 -4.70
CA GLY A 226 2.77 28.25 -4.60
C GLY A 226 1.75 27.14 -4.31
N ARG A 227 1.74 26.65 -3.04
CA ARG A 227 0.91 25.53 -2.64
C ARG A 227 -0.58 25.83 -2.65
N ALA A 228 -1.35 24.86 -3.17
CA ALA A 228 -2.80 24.84 -3.16
C ALA A 228 -3.28 23.40 -2.88
N PRO A 229 -3.15 22.90 -1.64
CA PRO A 229 -3.44 21.52 -1.30
C PRO A 229 -4.87 21.14 -1.66
N LEU A 230 -5.03 20.01 -2.34
CA LEU A 230 -6.34 19.42 -2.61
C LEU A 230 -6.77 18.52 -1.45
N PRO A 231 -8.06 18.48 -1.10
CA PRO A 231 -8.56 17.51 -0.15
C PRO A 231 -8.37 16.11 -0.71
N LEU A 232 -7.97 15.17 0.16
CA LEU A 232 -7.95 13.77 -0.18
C LEU A 232 -9.38 13.26 -0.39
N CYS A 233 -9.53 12.30 -1.30
CA CYS A 233 -10.79 11.59 -1.46
C CYS A 233 -11.09 10.82 -0.17
N GLU A 234 -12.34 10.86 0.26
CA GLU A 234 -12.81 10.07 1.40
C GLU A 234 -12.74 8.57 1.10
N ASN A 235 -12.77 7.77 2.16
CA ASN A 235 -12.84 6.33 2.04
C ASN A 235 -14.09 5.92 1.29
N LEU A 236 -13.91 5.10 0.27
CA LEU A 236 -15.00 4.65 -0.60
C LEU A 236 -15.50 3.27 -0.15
N ALA A 237 -16.73 2.96 -0.58
CA ALA A 237 -17.18 1.59 -0.65
C ALA A 237 -17.82 1.36 -2.01
N MET A 238 -17.48 0.25 -2.64
CA MET A 238 -18.16 -0.14 -3.86
C MET A 238 -19.59 -0.59 -3.51
N PRO A 239 -20.61 -0.14 -4.26
CA PRO A 239 -21.99 -0.49 -3.99
C PRO A 239 -22.20 -2.01 -4.12
N ARG A 240 -23.16 -2.55 -3.38
CA ARG A 240 -23.60 -3.91 -3.57
C ARG A 240 -24.30 -4.06 -4.93
N GLN A 241 -23.91 -5.09 -5.65
CA GLN A 241 -24.47 -5.42 -6.96
C GLN A 241 -24.45 -6.94 -7.15
N ASP A 242 -25.18 -7.44 -8.15
CA ASP A 242 -25.11 -8.85 -8.53
C ASP A 242 -23.69 -9.23 -8.93
N ALA A 243 -23.26 -10.39 -8.50
CA ALA A 243 -21.91 -10.88 -8.74
C ALA A 243 -21.66 -11.11 -10.24
N VAL A 244 -20.64 -10.44 -10.76
CA VAL A 244 -20.16 -10.64 -12.13
C VAL A 244 -19.10 -11.75 -12.11
N ARG A 245 -19.35 -12.81 -12.88
CA ARG A 245 -18.37 -13.89 -13.10
C ARG A 245 -17.71 -13.71 -14.45
N ARG A 246 -16.37 -13.74 -14.45
CA ARG A 246 -15.54 -13.65 -15.66
C ARG A 246 -14.56 -14.81 -15.68
N VAL A 247 -14.43 -15.41 -16.85
CA VAL A 247 -13.44 -16.45 -17.12
C VAL A 247 -12.59 -15.99 -18.28
N GLU A 248 -11.29 -16.07 -18.11
CA GLU A 248 -10.31 -15.79 -19.14
C GLU A 248 -9.47 -17.04 -19.37
N CYS A 249 -9.36 -17.45 -20.64
CA CYS A 249 -8.53 -18.58 -21.04
C CYS A 249 -7.12 -18.13 -21.31
N PHE A 250 -6.17 -18.75 -20.63
CA PHE A 250 -4.76 -18.48 -20.77
C PHE A 250 -3.96 -19.75 -20.49
N ASP A 251 -2.85 -19.94 -21.19
CA ASP A 251 -1.95 -21.06 -20.92
C ASP A 251 -1.30 -20.90 -19.56
N THR A 252 -1.75 -21.70 -18.61
CA THR A 252 -1.29 -21.69 -17.22
C THR A 252 -1.30 -23.09 -16.64
N VAL A 253 -0.29 -23.41 -15.85
CA VAL A 253 -0.17 -24.72 -15.16
C VAL A 253 -1.29 -24.92 -14.14
N GLN A 254 -1.74 -23.84 -13.50
CA GLN A 254 -2.78 -23.85 -12.47
C GLN A 254 -3.75 -22.70 -12.73
N ALA A 255 -5.02 -22.94 -12.56
CA ALA A 255 -6.00 -21.86 -12.55
C ALA A 255 -5.80 -20.91 -11.37
N LYS A 256 -6.11 -19.64 -11.59
CA LYS A 256 -6.10 -18.60 -10.54
C LYS A 256 -7.52 -18.05 -10.40
N LEU A 257 -8.01 -18.08 -9.18
CA LEU A 257 -9.34 -17.57 -8.83
C LEU A 257 -9.14 -16.36 -7.90
N CYS A 258 -9.72 -15.23 -8.28
CA CYS A 258 -9.82 -14.03 -7.46
C CYS A 258 -11.27 -13.64 -7.28
N MET A 259 -11.73 -13.58 -6.03
CA MET A 259 -13.09 -13.21 -5.67
C MET A 259 -13.07 -11.92 -4.86
N LEU A 260 -13.82 -10.91 -5.31
CA LEU A 260 -13.88 -9.59 -4.66
C LEU A 260 -15.24 -9.35 -4.03
N PHE A 261 -15.22 -8.98 -2.76
CA PHE A 261 -16.38 -8.69 -1.94
C PHE A 261 -16.39 -7.23 -1.51
N THR A 262 -17.56 -6.65 -1.33
CA THR A 262 -17.74 -5.32 -0.77
C THR A 262 -18.51 -5.37 0.55
N LEU A 263 -18.20 -4.45 1.47
CA LEU A 263 -19.06 -4.16 2.62
C LEU A 263 -20.33 -3.38 2.19
N GLY A 264 -20.29 -2.70 1.03
CA GLY A 264 -21.37 -1.85 0.54
C GLY A 264 -21.52 -0.51 1.25
N VAL A 265 -20.71 -0.28 2.26
CA VAL A 265 -20.62 0.97 3.05
C VAL A 265 -19.16 1.26 3.38
N PRO A 266 -18.76 2.55 3.50
CA PRO A 266 -17.42 2.89 3.95
C PRO A 266 -17.14 2.29 5.34
N MET A 267 -15.95 1.73 5.49
CA MET A 267 -15.54 1.16 6.76
C MET A 267 -15.29 2.28 7.79
N ARG A 268 -15.86 2.13 8.97
CA ARG A 268 -15.64 3.07 10.07
C ARG A 268 -14.40 2.65 10.89
N PRO A 269 -13.62 3.63 11.41
CA PRO A 269 -12.44 3.32 12.22
C PRO A 269 -12.73 2.43 13.44
N ASP A 270 -13.88 2.59 14.10
CA ASP A 270 -14.30 1.81 15.26
C ASP A 270 -14.57 0.32 14.95
N GLN A 271 -14.82 -0.01 13.68
CA GLN A 271 -15.04 -1.39 13.23
C GLN A 271 -13.75 -2.16 12.91
N MET A 272 -12.59 -1.47 12.88
CA MET A 272 -11.34 -2.07 12.40
C MET A 272 -10.94 -3.34 13.16
N ALA A 273 -11.11 -3.38 14.48
CA ALA A 273 -10.78 -4.54 15.29
C ALA A 273 -11.63 -5.76 14.90
N ALA A 274 -12.94 -5.56 14.75
CA ALA A 274 -13.86 -6.62 14.32
C ALA A 274 -13.57 -7.08 12.89
N VAL A 275 -13.26 -6.15 11.98
CA VAL A 275 -12.86 -6.47 10.59
C VAL A 275 -11.58 -7.31 10.57
N ARG A 276 -10.55 -6.92 11.33
CA ARG A 276 -9.30 -7.69 11.41
C ARG A 276 -9.56 -9.12 11.87
N LEU A 277 -10.36 -9.31 12.92
CA LEU A 277 -10.66 -10.65 13.44
C LEU A 277 -11.54 -11.46 12.47
N ALA A 278 -12.54 -10.84 11.85
CA ALA A 278 -13.37 -11.48 10.83
C ALA A 278 -12.54 -11.96 9.63
N MET A 279 -11.59 -11.13 9.16
CA MET A 279 -10.70 -11.49 8.05
C MET A 279 -9.73 -12.60 8.44
N ALA A 280 -9.16 -12.55 9.64
CA ALA A 280 -8.26 -13.60 10.13
C ALA A 280 -8.98 -14.95 10.23
N LEU A 281 -10.20 -14.95 10.74
CA LEU A 281 -11.04 -16.15 10.86
C LEU A 281 -11.43 -16.73 9.50
N TYR A 282 -11.77 -15.89 8.54
CA TYR A 282 -12.20 -16.33 7.23
C TYR A 282 -11.04 -16.88 6.38
N GLY A 283 -9.98 -16.09 6.13
CA GLY A 283 -8.91 -16.50 5.23
C GLY A 283 -7.57 -15.78 5.44
N GLY A 284 -7.43 -14.98 6.50
CA GLY A 284 -6.26 -14.15 6.76
C GLY A 284 -5.18 -14.79 7.63
N SER A 285 -5.35 -16.04 8.08
CA SER A 285 -4.42 -16.75 8.94
C SER A 285 -4.27 -18.23 8.54
N VAL A 286 -3.25 -18.89 9.04
CA VAL A 286 -3.06 -20.35 8.87
C VAL A 286 -4.05 -21.18 9.68
N THR A 287 -4.78 -20.56 10.61
CA THR A 287 -5.87 -21.16 11.38
C THR A 287 -7.25 -20.77 10.84
N SER A 288 -7.30 -20.08 9.71
CA SER A 288 -8.54 -19.63 9.08
C SER A 288 -9.33 -20.77 8.44
N ARG A 289 -10.64 -20.57 8.27
CA ARG A 289 -11.50 -21.57 7.64
C ARG A 289 -11.13 -21.87 6.19
N LEU A 290 -10.74 -20.86 5.41
CA LEU A 290 -10.28 -21.10 4.04
C LEU A 290 -9.02 -21.96 4.01
N PHE A 291 -8.10 -21.74 4.93
CA PHE A 291 -6.89 -22.54 5.02
C PHE A 291 -7.20 -23.97 5.48
N LEU A 292 -7.88 -24.13 6.61
CA LEU A 292 -8.11 -25.45 7.22
C LEU A 292 -9.11 -26.31 6.42
N ASN A 293 -10.18 -25.70 5.92
CA ASN A 293 -11.25 -26.44 5.27
C ASN A 293 -11.03 -26.59 3.76
N VAL A 294 -10.81 -25.48 3.04
CA VAL A 294 -10.74 -25.51 1.56
C VAL A 294 -9.39 -26.06 1.08
N ARG A 295 -8.29 -25.69 1.76
CA ARG A 295 -6.94 -26.14 1.39
C ARG A 295 -6.60 -27.48 2.03
N GLU A 296 -6.63 -27.60 3.37
CA GLU A 296 -6.09 -28.75 4.07
C GLU A 296 -7.05 -29.94 4.10
N ARG A 297 -8.32 -29.72 4.41
CA ARG A 297 -9.31 -30.82 4.50
C ARG A 297 -9.81 -31.28 3.14
N ASP A 298 -10.25 -30.32 2.29
CA ASP A 298 -10.92 -30.63 1.02
C ASP A 298 -9.93 -30.74 -0.15
N HIS A 299 -8.65 -30.32 0.04
CA HIS A 299 -7.57 -30.37 -0.96
C HIS A 299 -7.92 -29.69 -2.29
N LEU A 300 -8.76 -28.63 -2.28
CA LEU A 300 -9.24 -27.98 -3.50
C LEU A 300 -8.27 -26.93 -4.05
N CYS A 301 -7.26 -26.55 -3.29
CA CYS A 301 -6.34 -25.48 -3.69
C CYS A 301 -4.95 -25.60 -3.07
N TYR A 302 -3.95 -25.04 -3.75
CA TYR A 302 -2.57 -24.93 -3.24
C TYR A 302 -2.42 -23.79 -2.22
N TYR A 303 -3.17 -22.73 -2.42
CA TYR A 303 -3.32 -21.62 -1.48
C TYR A 303 -4.74 -21.05 -1.58
N CYS A 304 -5.25 -20.60 -0.46
CA CYS A 304 -6.50 -19.85 -0.38
C CYS A 304 -6.37 -18.85 0.77
N SER A 305 -6.44 -17.58 0.46
CA SER A 305 -6.26 -16.52 1.47
C SER A 305 -7.12 -15.31 1.19
N SER A 306 -7.55 -14.62 2.24
CA SER A 306 -8.26 -13.36 2.14
C SER A 306 -7.39 -12.18 2.58
N SER A 307 -7.62 -11.01 1.96
CA SER A 307 -7.04 -9.74 2.36
C SER A 307 -8.10 -8.65 2.31
N PHE A 308 -7.99 -7.65 3.19
CA PHE A 308 -8.95 -6.57 3.31
C PHE A 308 -8.32 -5.21 3.03
N GLN A 309 -9.02 -4.38 2.27
CA GLN A 309 -8.63 -3.01 1.92
C GLN A 309 -9.55 -2.02 2.64
N SER A 310 -9.03 -1.41 3.70
CA SER A 310 -9.81 -0.53 4.57
C SER A 310 -10.31 0.75 3.87
N PHE A 311 -9.57 1.27 2.92
CA PHE A 311 -9.93 2.50 2.19
C PHE A 311 -11.06 2.31 1.18
N THR A 312 -11.35 1.07 0.79
CA THR A 312 -12.38 0.73 -0.18
C THR A 312 -13.46 -0.18 0.39
N GLY A 313 -13.35 -0.57 1.67
CA GLY A 313 -14.28 -1.50 2.30
C GLY A 313 -14.42 -2.81 1.52
N SER A 314 -13.34 -3.27 0.89
CA SER A 314 -13.36 -4.45 0.03
C SER A 314 -12.46 -5.57 0.56
N MET A 315 -12.85 -6.80 0.28
CA MET A 315 -12.09 -8.00 0.59
C MET A 315 -11.79 -8.76 -0.70
N ALA A 316 -10.54 -9.19 -0.87
CA ALA A 316 -10.13 -10.11 -1.93
C ALA A 316 -9.89 -11.50 -1.35
N VAL A 317 -10.42 -12.54 -1.98
CA VAL A 317 -10.01 -13.93 -1.78
C VAL A 317 -9.24 -14.37 -3.01
N ASN A 318 -7.99 -14.81 -2.81
CA ASN A 318 -7.13 -15.32 -3.88
C ASN A 318 -6.86 -16.81 -3.66
N SER A 319 -7.01 -17.61 -4.72
CA SER A 319 -6.78 -19.04 -4.68
C SER A 319 -6.07 -19.54 -5.93
N GLY A 320 -5.17 -20.51 -5.76
CA GLY A 320 -4.55 -21.28 -6.84
C GLY A 320 -5.10 -22.70 -6.83
N VAL A 321 -5.77 -23.10 -7.91
CA VAL A 321 -6.56 -24.33 -7.95
C VAL A 321 -6.20 -25.17 -9.18
N GLU A 322 -6.49 -26.47 -9.15
CA GLU A 322 -6.54 -27.27 -10.37
C GLU A 322 -7.68 -26.80 -11.26
N HIS A 323 -7.50 -26.86 -12.58
CA HIS A 323 -8.49 -26.40 -13.55
C HIS A 323 -9.86 -27.06 -13.34
N ALA A 324 -9.88 -28.38 -13.12
CA ALA A 324 -11.11 -29.15 -12.90
C ALA A 324 -11.81 -28.84 -11.56
N ASP A 325 -11.07 -28.31 -10.58
CA ASP A 325 -11.60 -28.02 -9.25
C ASP A 325 -12.05 -26.57 -9.05
N ALA A 326 -11.85 -25.69 -10.03
CA ALA A 326 -12.10 -24.25 -9.89
C ALA A 326 -13.54 -23.95 -9.42
N ALA A 327 -14.54 -24.56 -10.01
CA ALA A 327 -15.94 -24.37 -9.63
C ALA A 327 -16.28 -24.94 -8.24
N ARG A 328 -15.63 -26.04 -7.84
CA ARG A 328 -15.77 -26.63 -6.51
C ARG A 328 -15.13 -25.74 -5.44
N ALA A 329 -13.94 -25.20 -5.74
CA ALA A 329 -13.25 -24.28 -4.85
C ALA A 329 -14.05 -22.97 -4.65
N GLU A 330 -14.59 -22.37 -5.72
CA GLU A 330 -15.47 -21.19 -5.60
C GLU A 330 -16.65 -21.45 -4.67
N LYS A 331 -17.35 -22.59 -4.86
CA LYS A 331 -18.47 -22.99 -4.00
C LYS A 331 -18.04 -23.21 -2.55
N ALA A 332 -16.91 -23.87 -2.32
CA ALA A 332 -16.39 -24.12 -0.99
C ALA A 332 -16.02 -22.81 -0.26
N ILE A 333 -15.37 -21.86 -0.96
CA ILE A 333 -15.03 -20.54 -0.44
C ILE A 333 -16.30 -19.78 0.00
N LEU A 334 -17.35 -19.76 -0.83
CA LEU A 334 -18.63 -19.13 -0.49
C LEU A 334 -19.34 -19.82 0.66
N LYS A 335 -19.30 -21.15 0.68
CA LYS A 335 -19.89 -21.95 1.76
C LYS A 335 -19.25 -21.62 3.12
N GLU A 336 -17.93 -21.53 3.19
CA GLU A 336 -17.26 -21.17 4.45
C GLU A 336 -17.65 -19.76 4.93
N LEU A 337 -17.90 -18.81 4.01
CA LEU A 337 -18.44 -17.50 4.39
C LEU A 337 -19.85 -17.60 4.96
N ASP A 338 -20.73 -18.39 4.34
CA ASP A 338 -22.10 -18.58 4.80
C ASP A 338 -22.16 -19.35 6.13
N ASP A 339 -21.29 -20.33 6.31
CA ASP A 339 -21.15 -21.06 7.57
C ASP A 339 -20.67 -20.12 8.71
N LEU A 340 -19.78 -19.18 8.44
CA LEU A 340 -19.36 -18.15 9.40
C LEU A 340 -20.46 -17.14 9.73
N ARG A 341 -21.37 -16.87 8.79
CA ARG A 341 -22.49 -15.93 8.98
C ARG A 341 -23.58 -16.50 9.88
N SER A 342 -23.85 -17.80 9.79
CA SER A 342 -25.03 -18.43 10.37
C SER A 342 -24.75 -19.70 11.18
N GLY A 343 -23.66 -20.39 10.92
CA GLY A 343 -23.26 -21.61 11.62
C GLY A 343 -22.46 -21.34 12.91
N PRO A 344 -22.02 -22.36 13.61
CA PRO A 344 -21.24 -22.20 14.83
C PRO A 344 -19.84 -21.67 14.53
N ILE A 345 -19.38 -20.72 15.35
CA ILE A 345 -17.98 -20.32 15.49
C ILE A 345 -17.55 -20.80 16.87
N THR A 346 -16.53 -21.65 16.95
CA THR A 346 -16.07 -22.13 18.24
C THR A 346 -15.21 -21.06 18.94
N ALA A 347 -15.22 -21.09 20.28
CA ALA A 347 -14.39 -20.18 21.07
C ALA A 347 -12.88 -20.40 20.76
N GLU A 348 -12.48 -21.63 20.43
CA GLU A 348 -11.12 -21.99 20.08
C GLU A 348 -10.70 -21.36 18.75
N GLU A 349 -11.52 -21.47 17.68
CA GLU A 349 -11.26 -20.84 16.39
C GLU A 349 -11.08 -19.31 16.53
N LEU A 350 -11.97 -18.68 17.31
CA LEU A 350 -11.92 -17.24 17.51
C LEU A 350 -10.66 -16.81 18.27
N GLU A 351 -10.28 -17.57 19.29
CA GLU A 351 -9.12 -17.27 20.13
C GLU A 351 -7.80 -17.55 19.42
N ASP A 352 -7.71 -18.56 18.59
CA ASP A 352 -6.52 -18.86 17.79
C ASP A 352 -6.26 -17.76 16.77
N CYS A 353 -7.30 -17.29 16.07
CA CYS A 353 -7.19 -16.15 15.16
C CYS A 353 -6.81 -14.86 15.89
N ARG A 354 -7.42 -14.62 17.07
CA ARG A 354 -7.08 -13.47 17.93
C ARG A 354 -5.62 -13.49 18.34
N ARG A 355 -5.12 -14.63 18.83
CA ARG A 355 -3.72 -14.82 19.24
C ARG A 355 -2.75 -14.59 18.09
N SER A 356 -3.07 -15.09 16.90
CA SER A 356 -2.28 -14.87 15.68
C SER A 356 -2.17 -13.39 15.33
N LEU A 357 -3.30 -12.65 15.39
CA LEU A 357 -3.30 -11.21 15.14
C LEU A 357 -2.51 -10.43 16.19
N LEU A 358 -2.72 -10.74 17.48
CA LEU A 358 -1.99 -10.08 18.57
C LEU A 358 -0.49 -10.30 18.48
N SER A 359 -0.06 -11.51 18.08
CA SER A 359 1.35 -11.83 17.81
C SER A 359 1.91 -11.00 16.65
N GLY A 360 1.16 -10.88 15.54
CA GLY A 360 1.55 -10.04 14.41
C GLY A 360 1.64 -8.56 14.78
N MET A 361 0.70 -8.07 15.61
CA MET A 361 0.70 -6.68 16.07
C MET A 361 1.86 -6.36 17.03
N ALA A 362 2.37 -7.33 17.77
CA ALA A 362 3.52 -7.13 18.65
C ALA A 362 4.77 -6.72 17.89
N GLY A 363 4.95 -7.20 16.65
CA GLY A 363 6.10 -6.85 15.80
C GLY A 363 6.04 -5.47 15.12
N ILE A 364 4.90 -4.77 15.18
CA ILE A 364 4.75 -3.45 14.52
C ILE A 364 5.79 -2.45 15.04
N GLU A 365 5.99 -2.44 16.34
CA GLU A 365 6.90 -1.51 17.00
C GLU A 365 8.38 -1.98 16.99
N ASP A 366 8.71 -3.10 16.34
CA ASP A 366 10.08 -3.61 16.27
C ASP A 366 10.91 -2.96 15.17
N THR A 367 10.27 -2.21 14.28
CA THR A 367 10.95 -1.48 13.21
C THR A 367 10.41 -0.06 13.06
N LEU A 368 11.28 0.88 12.64
CA LEU A 368 10.86 2.25 12.34
C LEU A 368 9.82 2.30 11.20
N GLY A 369 9.99 1.45 10.17
CA GLY A 369 9.03 1.34 9.07
C GLY A 369 7.67 0.78 9.52
N GLY A 370 7.65 -0.14 10.50
CA GLY A 370 6.41 -0.65 11.10
C GLY A 370 5.65 0.46 11.83
N ILE A 371 6.35 1.23 12.66
CA ILE A 371 5.79 2.39 13.37
C ILE A 371 5.25 3.41 12.37
N GLU A 372 6.05 3.79 11.36
CA GLU A 372 5.65 4.73 10.32
C GLU A 372 4.36 4.27 9.62
N THR A 373 4.38 3.04 9.10
CA THR A 373 3.23 2.48 8.37
C THR A 373 1.98 2.45 9.24
N TRP A 374 2.10 2.04 10.50
CA TRP A 374 0.98 2.00 11.42
C TRP A 374 0.34 3.37 11.60
N TYR A 375 1.13 4.34 12.06
CA TYR A 375 0.61 5.66 12.39
C TYR A 375 0.15 6.43 11.15
N TYR A 376 0.86 6.33 10.04
CA TYR A 376 0.45 6.97 8.79
C TYR A 376 -0.88 6.41 8.27
N MET A 377 -1.07 5.09 8.33
CA MET A 377 -2.33 4.46 7.93
C MET A 377 -3.49 4.84 8.88
N GLU A 378 -3.25 4.98 10.19
CA GLU A 378 -4.25 5.46 11.13
C GLU A 378 -4.67 6.91 10.81
N VAL A 379 -3.71 7.79 10.53
CA VAL A 379 -3.97 9.17 10.11
C VAL A 379 -4.85 9.22 8.86
N LEU A 380 -4.53 8.41 7.85
CA LEU A 380 -5.25 8.40 6.57
C LEU A 380 -6.65 7.78 6.67
N ARG A 381 -6.88 6.87 7.60
CA ARG A 381 -8.24 6.32 7.84
C ARG A 381 -9.19 7.34 8.45
N GLY A 382 -8.65 8.40 9.05
CA GLY A 382 -9.43 9.37 9.80
C GLY A 382 -9.84 8.86 11.18
N GLY A 383 -10.41 9.74 12.00
CA GLY A 383 -10.76 9.46 13.38
C GLY A 383 -9.56 9.57 14.36
N PRO A 384 -9.73 9.12 15.61
CA PRO A 384 -8.65 9.11 16.59
C PRO A 384 -7.55 8.13 16.17
N VAL A 385 -6.30 8.60 16.18
CA VAL A 385 -5.13 7.76 15.89
C VAL A 385 -4.93 6.78 17.04
N GLN A 386 -5.06 5.49 16.76
CA GLN A 386 -4.86 4.43 17.74
C GLN A 386 -3.39 4.03 17.81
N THR A 387 -2.89 3.86 19.02
CA THR A 387 -1.61 3.18 19.23
C THR A 387 -1.75 1.68 18.94
N PRO A 388 -0.65 0.95 18.69
CA PRO A 388 -0.72 -0.52 18.61
C PRO A 388 -1.32 -1.16 19.87
N ASP A 389 -1.08 -0.59 21.06
CA ASP A 389 -1.67 -1.04 22.32
C ASP A 389 -3.19 -0.84 22.36
N ASP A 390 -3.68 0.33 21.97
CA ASP A 390 -5.12 0.60 21.88
C ASP A 390 -5.80 -0.37 20.92
N ALA A 391 -5.18 -0.64 19.79
CA ALA A 391 -5.71 -1.57 18.80
C ALA A 391 -5.67 -3.03 19.28
N ARG A 392 -4.64 -3.42 20.06
CA ARG A 392 -4.59 -4.74 20.74
C ARG A 392 -5.71 -4.87 21.79
N ALA A 393 -5.92 -3.84 22.59
CA ALA A 393 -7.02 -3.82 23.57
C ALA A 393 -8.39 -3.89 22.88
N ALA A 394 -8.59 -3.12 21.80
CA ALA A 394 -9.81 -3.19 21.02
C ALA A 394 -10.05 -4.59 20.42
N LEU A 395 -8.99 -5.23 19.90
CA LEU A 395 -9.07 -6.59 19.36
C LEU A 395 -9.44 -7.63 20.43
N GLN A 396 -8.94 -7.48 21.65
CA GLN A 396 -9.31 -8.36 22.78
C GLN A 396 -10.79 -8.25 23.17
N ALA A 397 -11.39 -7.07 22.99
CA ALA A 397 -12.78 -6.81 23.33
C ALA A 397 -13.79 -7.28 22.25
N VAL A 398 -13.32 -7.64 21.04
CA VAL A 398 -14.20 -8.06 19.93
C VAL A 398 -14.94 -9.35 20.31
N THR A 399 -16.25 -9.33 20.14
CA THR A 399 -17.15 -10.49 20.35
C THR A 399 -17.38 -11.28 19.07
N GLU A 400 -17.93 -12.49 19.20
CA GLU A 400 -18.39 -13.28 18.06
C GLU A 400 -19.44 -12.53 17.22
N GLU A 401 -20.37 -11.81 17.87
CA GLU A 401 -21.42 -11.07 17.16
C GLU A 401 -20.87 -9.86 16.38
N ASP A 402 -19.81 -9.23 16.88
CA ASP A 402 -19.11 -8.18 16.11
C ASP A 402 -18.51 -8.74 14.83
N VAL A 403 -17.87 -9.91 14.92
CA VAL A 403 -17.32 -10.63 13.76
C VAL A 403 -18.42 -11.00 12.77
N ARG A 404 -19.53 -11.57 13.24
CA ARG A 404 -20.69 -11.92 12.39
C ARG A 404 -21.31 -10.71 11.72
N THR A 405 -21.39 -9.59 12.43
CA THR A 405 -21.91 -8.33 11.88
C THR A 405 -21.10 -7.88 10.67
N VAL A 406 -19.77 -7.97 10.73
CA VAL A 406 -18.90 -7.67 9.59
C VAL A 406 -19.11 -8.67 8.46
N LEU A 407 -19.12 -9.97 8.74
CA LEU A 407 -19.23 -11.02 7.73
C LEU A 407 -20.59 -10.98 6.99
N ARG A 408 -21.68 -10.60 7.69
CA ARG A 408 -23.02 -10.43 7.06
C ARG A 408 -23.06 -9.26 6.09
N GLN A 409 -22.20 -8.25 6.26
CA GLN A 409 -22.14 -7.10 5.36
C GLN A 409 -21.44 -7.43 4.04
N LEU A 410 -20.51 -8.39 4.02
CA LEU A 410 -19.77 -8.75 2.83
C LEU A 410 -20.69 -9.30 1.76
N THR A 411 -20.54 -8.84 0.53
CA THR A 411 -21.29 -9.32 -0.63
C THR A 411 -20.31 -9.54 -1.78
N LEU A 412 -20.37 -10.74 -2.41
CA LEU A 412 -19.56 -11.02 -3.61
C LEU A 412 -19.99 -10.07 -4.73
N SER A 413 -19.04 -9.41 -5.35
CA SER A 413 -19.27 -8.51 -6.49
C SER A 413 -18.60 -9.00 -7.76
N VAL A 414 -17.41 -9.62 -7.67
CA VAL A 414 -16.68 -10.14 -8.82
C VAL A 414 -16.07 -11.49 -8.47
N SER A 415 -16.23 -12.46 -9.36
CA SER A 415 -15.45 -13.69 -9.39
C SER A 415 -14.72 -13.73 -10.73
N TYR A 416 -13.39 -13.74 -10.69
CA TYR A 416 -12.54 -13.79 -11.87
C TYR A 416 -11.68 -15.06 -11.83
N LEU A 417 -11.80 -15.86 -12.89
CA LEU A 417 -11.09 -17.11 -13.08
C LEU A 417 -10.17 -17.00 -14.30
N LEU A 418 -8.87 -17.15 -14.09
CA LEU A 418 -7.87 -17.35 -15.12
C LEU A 418 -7.59 -18.86 -15.21
N THR A 419 -7.90 -19.48 -16.34
CA THR A 419 -7.80 -20.93 -16.53
C THR A 419 -7.36 -21.26 -17.96
N ARG A 420 -6.97 -22.49 -18.24
CA ARG A 420 -6.74 -22.96 -19.61
C ARG A 420 -8.07 -23.27 -20.30
N GLU A 421 -8.05 -23.28 -21.62
CA GLU A 421 -9.18 -23.84 -22.39
C GLU A 421 -9.38 -25.31 -21.99
N GLU A 422 -10.64 -25.70 -21.72
CA GLU A 422 -10.96 -27.12 -21.62
C GLU A 422 -10.74 -27.72 -23.01
N GLU A 423 -9.82 -28.68 -23.10
CA GLU A 423 -9.75 -29.53 -24.28
C GLU A 423 -11.16 -30.16 -24.42
N SER A 424 -11.90 -29.75 -25.44
CA SER A 424 -13.14 -30.38 -25.80
C SER A 424 -12.82 -31.87 -25.96
N ALA A 425 -13.31 -32.70 -25.07
CA ALA A 425 -13.21 -34.14 -25.20
C ALA A 425 -13.95 -34.56 -26.49
N HIS A 426 -13.22 -34.50 -27.59
CA HIS A 426 -13.62 -35.20 -28.81
C HIS A 426 -13.24 -36.68 -28.60
N ALA A 427 -14.22 -37.44 -28.11
CA ALA A 427 -14.28 -38.88 -28.24
C ALA A 427 -15.45 -39.23 -29.14
#